data_6d206a95f6af92a8a8c1852bb8072a79
#
_entry.id   6d206a95f6af92a8a8c1852bb8072a79
#
_cell.length_a   1.000
_cell.length_b   1.000
_cell.length_c   1.000
_cell.angle_alpha   90.00
_cell.angle_beta   90.00
_cell.angle_gamma   90.00
#
_symmetry.space_group_name_H-M   'P 1'
#
loop_
_entity.id
_entity.type
_entity.pdbx_description
1 polymer ?
#
loop_
_entity_poly.entity_id
_entity_poly.type
_entity_poly.pdbx_seq_one_letter_code
_entity_poly.pdbx_strand_id
1 'polypeptide(L)'
;MTGISVFDHKLLADSWSTQDMRAVFCEENRVQKWLDVEAALAKAQAKLKIIPKKAADEIAKKAYYKFMDMDFIFAEFKKTKHPLVPTVRGLEKACDNNLGEYVHFGVTTQDIIDTGLVLQFKEAMTLVKSELKAIAKALVKLAKTHKNTAMMGRTLALQALPITFGHKVAIWLSELERHFERILELEKRLYVGSIVGAVGTKASLSDECNEVEKLTLENLGLDVPNISWQSARDRFIELGFVLGNINATFNKIAHEILILSHNEIDEVAEPFGKGQVGSSTMPHKRNPAVSENAVTVSNAFKANLAILSDIERHEHERDGQVWKMEWKLLPEMFLMLSVVLANMKFALSDLEVKKDKMLKNLNTLNGFVLAERVMFALSDHYGKQHAHEIVYENAMLGIEKQKTFKEVLLADKRVSKVLKEKEIDALLDATTYVGYAPKLVDEFLEKIKNSAILK
;
A
#
# COMPACT_ATOMS: atom_id res chain seq x y z
N MET A 1 7.79 0.24 -31.82
CA MET A 1 7.76 1.43 -30.93
C MET A 1 7.73 0.93 -29.50
N THR A 2 8.59 1.45 -28.65
CA THR A 2 8.66 1.15 -27.21
C THR A 2 8.52 2.46 -26.45
N GLY A 3 8.02 2.42 -25.21
CA GLY A 3 7.92 3.61 -24.36
C GLY A 3 6.74 4.52 -24.69
N ILE A 4 5.57 3.95 -24.92
CA ILE A 4 4.31 4.69 -25.14
C ILE A 4 3.60 4.98 -23.82
N SER A 5 3.68 4.04 -22.87
CA SER A 5 3.15 4.18 -21.53
C SER A 5 4.25 4.61 -20.55
N VAL A 6 3.87 5.31 -19.48
CA VAL A 6 4.79 5.66 -18.39
C VAL A 6 5.43 4.42 -17.74
N PHE A 7 4.79 3.25 -17.83
CA PHE A 7 5.29 2.00 -17.24
C PHE A 7 6.34 1.29 -18.10
N ASP A 8 6.44 1.62 -19.39
CA ASP A 8 7.41 1.02 -20.33
C ASP A 8 8.39 2.03 -20.92
N HIS A 9 8.30 3.30 -20.48
CA HIS A 9 9.17 4.39 -20.94
C HIS A 9 10.51 4.34 -20.20
N LYS A 10 11.62 4.16 -20.92
CA LYS A 10 12.97 3.97 -20.34
C LYS A 10 13.39 5.03 -19.31
N LEU A 11 12.92 6.27 -19.44
CA LEU A 11 13.26 7.36 -18.50
C LEU A 11 12.26 7.52 -17.34
N LEU A 12 11.02 7.08 -17.51
CA LEU A 12 9.95 7.37 -16.57
C LEU A 12 9.45 6.15 -15.78
N ALA A 13 9.70 4.94 -16.28
CA ALA A 13 9.12 3.74 -15.70
C ALA A 13 9.41 3.58 -14.20
N ASP A 14 10.63 3.92 -13.77
CA ASP A 14 11.02 3.82 -12.35
C ASP A 14 10.37 4.90 -11.46
N SER A 15 9.81 5.96 -12.06
CA SER A 15 9.00 6.95 -11.34
C SER A 15 7.53 6.51 -11.18
N TRP A 16 7.08 5.47 -11.87
CA TRP A 16 5.68 5.01 -11.88
C TRP A 16 5.49 3.57 -11.41
N SER A 17 6.56 2.78 -11.37
CA SER A 17 6.53 1.37 -10.95
C SER A 17 7.93 0.88 -10.61
N THR A 18 8.04 -0.21 -9.84
CA THR A 18 9.32 -0.90 -9.64
C THR A 18 9.57 -1.93 -10.73
N GLN A 19 10.85 -2.22 -11.01
CA GLN A 19 11.25 -3.24 -11.99
C GLN A 19 10.67 -4.62 -11.63
N ASP A 20 10.73 -5.01 -10.37
CA ASP A 20 10.24 -6.32 -9.90
C ASP A 20 8.72 -6.45 -10.14
N MET A 21 7.95 -5.39 -9.88
CA MET A 21 6.50 -5.42 -10.13
C MET A 21 6.18 -5.44 -11.63
N ARG A 22 6.97 -4.74 -12.47
CA ARG A 22 6.84 -4.84 -13.94
C ARG A 22 7.12 -6.25 -14.42
N ALA A 23 8.08 -6.95 -13.84
CA ALA A 23 8.38 -8.34 -14.17
C ALA A 23 7.20 -9.28 -13.87
N VAL A 24 6.43 -9.03 -12.80
CA VAL A 24 5.22 -9.81 -12.49
C VAL A 24 4.14 -9.64 -13.56
N PHE A 25 3.94 -8.43 -14.09
CA PHE A 25 2.84 -8.14 -15.02
C PHE A 25 3.28 -8.01 -16.49
N CYS A 26 4.53 -8.29 -16.82
CA CYS A 26 4.98 -8.31 -18.21
C CYS A 26 4.31 -9.44 -19.01
N GLU A 27 4.34 -9.31 -20.35
CA GLU A 27 3.75 -10.29 -21.25
C GLU A 27 4.35 -11.68 -21.05
N GLU A 28 5.66 -11.78 -20.92
CA GLU A 28 6.36 -13.04 -20.71
C GLU A 28 5.83 -13.81 -19.51
N ASN A 29 5.76 -13.17 -18.33
CA ASN A 29 5.26 -13.81 -17.12
C ASN A 29 3.76 -14.14 -17.22
N ARG A 30 2.97 -13.27 -17.86
CA ARG A 30 1.54 -13.55 -18.08
C ARG A 30 1.32 -14.80 -18.92
N VAL A 31 2.03 -14.91 -20.03
CA VAL A 31 1.97 -16.10 -20.88
C VAL A 31 2.49 -17.33 -20.13
N GLN A 32 3.57 -17.19 -19.35
CA GLN A 32 4.06 -18.29 -18.53
C GLN A 32 2.99 -18.77 -17.52
N LYS A 33 2.26 -17.87 -16.86
CA LYS A 33 1.18 -18.29 -15.94
C LYS A 33 0.05 -19.04 -16.63
N TRP A 34 -0.31 -18.67 -17.86
CA TRP A 34 -1.27 -19.46 -18.65
C TRP A 34 -0.73 -20.85 -18.97
N LEU A 35 0.54 -20.94 -19.36
CA LEU A 35 1.21 -22.22 -19.61
C LEU A 35 1.32 -23.09 -18.34
N ASP A 36 1.57 -22.47 -17.18
CA ASP A 36 1.61 -23.16 -15.89
C ASP A 36 0.25 -23.79 -15.57
N VAL A 37 -0.86 -23.09 -15.86
CA VAL A 37 -2.22 -23.62 -15.66
C VAL A 37 -2.51 -24.78 -16.62
N GLU A 38 -2.16 -24.66 -17.89
CA GLU A 38 -2.32 -25.74 -18.89
C GLU A 38 -1.52 -27.00 -18.50
N ALA A 39 -0.28 -26.81 -18.05
CA ALA A 39 0.55 -27.94 -17.60
C ALA A 39 -0.02 -28.62 -16.34
N ALA A 40 -0.54 -27.84 -15.39
CA ALA A 40 -1.16 -28.35 -14.17
C ALA A 40 -2.44 -29.13 -14.49
N LEU A 41 -3.26 -28.60 -15.40
CA LEU A 41 -4.47 -29.26 -15.91
C LEU A 41 -4.16 -30.61 -16.57
N ALA A 42 -3.21 -30.63 -17.51
CA ALA A 42 -2.82 -31.85 -18.19
C ALA A 42 -2.31 -32.93 -17.21
N LYS A 43 -1.51 -32.55 -16.22
CA LYS A 43 -1.04 -33.46 -15.17
C LYS A 43 -2.20 -34.04 -14.33
N ALA A 44 -3.16 -33.19 -13.95
CA ALA A 44 -4.34 -33.63 -13.20
C ALA A 44 -5.18 -34.63 -13.99
N GLN A 45 -5.47 -34.30 -15.25
CA GLN A 45 -6.25 -35.16 -16.14
C GLN A 45 -5.56 -36.50 -16.44
N ALA A 46 -4.24 -36.51 -16.63
CA ALA A 46 -3.48 -37.75 -16.81
C ALA A 46 -3.49 -38.65 -15.56
N LYS A 47 -3.42 -38.06 -14.35
CA LYS A 47 -3.53 -38.78 -13.08
C LYS A 47 -4.87 -39.49 -12.97
N LEU A 48 -5.93 -38.88 -13.49
CA LEU A 48 -7.29 -39.45 -13.55
C LEU A 48 -7.54 -40.28 -14.81
N LYS A 49 -6.55 -40.50 -15.67
CA LYS A 49 -6.64 -41.25 -16.93
C LYS A 49 -7.62 -40.67 -17.95
N ILE A 50 -7.93 -39.38 -17.87
CA ILE A 50 -8.79 -38.68 -18.83
C ILE A 50 -8.02 -38.43 -20.12
N ILE A 51 -6.74 -38.10 -20.02
CA ILE A 51 -5.81 -37.97 -21.17
C ILE A 51 -4.64 -38.96 -20.99
N PRO A 52 -3.94 -39.31 -22.09
CA PRO A 52 -2.76 -40.15 -22.00
C PRO A 52 -1.64 -39.50 -21.18
N LYS A 53 -0.98 -40.25 -20.31
CA LYS A 53 0.16 -39.77 -19.52
C LYS A 53 1.25 -39.15 -20.41
N LYS A 54 1.53 -39.77 -21.56
CA LYS A 54 2.52 -39.25 -22.53
C LYS A 54 2.19 -37.85 -23.02
N ALA A 55 0.90 -37.52 -23.20
CA ALA A 55 0.46 -36.18 -23.59
C ALA A 55 0.71 -35.15 -22.46
N ALA A 56 0.34 -35.49 -21.24
CA ALA A 56 0.58 -34.63 -20.09
C ALA A 56 2.08 -34.36 -19.83
N ASP A 57 2.91 -35.42 -19.95
CA ASP A 57 4.37 -35.29 -19.80
C ASP A 57 4.95 -34.36 -20.87
N GLU A 58 4.51 -34.46 -22.14
CA GLU A 58 4.95 -33.62 -23.24
C GLU A 58 4.45 -32.18 -23.08
N ILE A 59 3.16 -31.98 -22.79
CA ILE A 59 2.58 -30.64 -22.53
C ILE A 59 3.37 -29.95 -21.39
N ALA A 60 3.58 -30.62 -20.25
CA ALA A 60 4.32 -30.04 -19.13
C ALA A 60 5.77 -29.72 -19.48
N LYS A 61 6.41 -30.50 -20.34
CA LYS A 61 7.78 -30.26 -20.83
C LYS A 61 7.85 -29.02 -21.75
N LYS A 62 6.82 -28.78 -22.53
CA LYS A 62 6.75 -27.70 -23.53
C LYS A 62 6.08 -26.42 -23.03
N ALA A 63 5.39 -26.45 -21.90
CA ALA A 63 4.65 -25.33 -21.32
C ALA A 63 5.58 -24.29 -20.66
N TYR A 64 6.56 -23.80 -21.40
CA TYR A 64 7.45 -22.71 -21.00
C TYR A 64 7.51 -21.67 -22.10
N TYR A 65 7.51 -20.37 -21.72
CA TYR A 65 7.56 -19.23 -22.64
C TYR A 65 8.66 -19.39 -23.69
N LYS A 66 9.85 -19.86 -23.29
CA LYS A 66 11.01 -20.07 -24.19
C LYS A 66 10.77 -21.06 -25.33
N PHE A 67 9.73 -21.90 -25.27
CA PHE A 67 9.36 -22.83 -26.33
C PHE A 67 8.24 -22.29 -27.21
N MET A 68 7.68 -21.13 -26.87
CA MET A 68 6.61 -20.50 -27.64
C MET A 68 7.16 -19.74 -28.84
N ASP A 69 6.59 -20.00 -30.01
CA ASP A 69 6.81 -19.22 -31.22
C ASP A 69 5.95 -17.94 -31.13
N MET A 70 6.52 -16.88 -30.55
CA MET A 70 5.77 -15.63 -30.32
C MET A 70 5.34 -14.94 -31.60
N ASP A 71 6.12 -15.08 -32.69
CA ASP A 71 5.72 -14.51 -34.01
C ASP A 71 4.48 -15.21 -34.53
N PHE A 72 4.40 -16.53 -34.42
CA PHE A 72 3.20 -17.30 -34.70
C PHE A 72 2.01 -16.86 -33.84
N ILE A 73 2.22 -16.74 -32.52
CA ILE A 73 1.17 -16.34 -31.57
C ILE A 73 0.64 -14.95 -31.94
N PHE A 74 1.49 -13.98 -32.23
CA PHE A 74 1.08 -12.64 -32.66
C PHE A 74 0.33 -12.63 -33.99
N ALA A 75 0.75 -13.45 -34.93
CA ALA A 75 0.05 -13.61 -36.21
C ALA A 75 -1.36 -14.22 -36.02
N GLU A 76 -1.47 -15.24 -35.16
CA GLU A 76 -2.76 -15.85 -34.83
C GLU A 76 -3.67 -14.89 -34.02
N PHE A 77 -3.12 -14.07 -33.11
CA PHE A 77 -3.88 -13.03 -32.41
C PHE A 77 -4.52 -12.03 -33.37
N LYS A 78 -3.81 -11.62 -34.43
CA LYS A 78 -4.37 -10.71 -35.45
C LYS A 78 -5.59 -11.29 -36.16
N LYS A 79 -5.65 -12.62 -36.31
CA LYS A 79 -6.78 -13.34 -36.93
C LYS A 79 -7.91 -13.57 -35.90
N THR A 80 -7.58 -14.12 -34.75
CA THR A 80 -8.57 -14.61 -33.78
C THR A 80 -9.14 -13.48 -32.90
N LYS A 81 -8.39 -12.38 -32.70
CA LYS A 81 -8.72 -11.28 -31.78
C LYS A 81 -8.94 -11.77 -30.32
N HIS A 82 -8.40 -12.92 -29.97
CA HIS A 82 -8.53 -13.52 -28.65
C HIS A 82 -7.15 -13.70 -27.99
N PRO A 83 -6.94 -13.28 -26.72
CA PRO A 83 -5.60 -13.27 -26.13
C PRO A 83 -5.03 -14.66 -25.84
N LEU A 84 -5.86 -15.63 -25.44
CA LEU A 84 -5.38 -16.96 -25.03
C LEU A 84 -5.35 -17.98 -26.17
N VAL A 85 -6.33 -17.99 -27.10
CA VAL A 85 -6.44 -19.00 -28.17
C VAL A 85 -5.14 -19.14 -28.97
N PRO A 86 -4.42 -18.07 -29.34
CA PRO A 86 -3.11 -18.18 -29.99
C PRO A 86 -2.06 -18.88 -29.14
N THR A 87 -2.06 -18.64 -27.82
CA THR A 87 -1.13 -19.29 -26.88
C THR A 87 -1.39 -20.77 -26.77
N VAL A 88 -2.67 -21.19 -26.69
CA VAL A 88 -3.07 -22.61 -26.71
C VAL A 88 -2.59 -23.29 -27.99
N ARG A 89 -2.85 -22.69 -29.17
CA ARG A 89 -2.33 -23.20 -30.44
C ARG A 89 -0.81 -23.22 -30.55
N GLY A 90 -0.14 -22.24 -29.91
CA GLY A 90 1.32 -22.20 -29.82
C GLY A 90 1.86 -23.38 -29.01
N LEU A 91 1.23 -23.70 -27.89
CA LEU A 91 1.60 -24.83 -27.06
C LEU A 91 1.29 -26.18 -27.76
N GLU A 92 0.13 -26.28 -28.41
CA GLU A 92 -0.24 -27.42 -29.24
C GLU A 92 0.83 -27.70 -30.30
N LYS A 93 1.20 -26.67 -31.09
CA LYS A 93 2.25 -26.73 -32.10
C LYS A 93 3.64 -27.08 -31.53
N ALA A 94 3.95 -26.68 -30.32
CA ALA A 94 5.24 -26.95 -29.70
C ALA A 94 5.40 -28.40 -29.22
N CYS A 95 4.29 -29.14 -29.02
CA CYS A 95 4.28 -30.52 -28.62
C CYS A 95 4.62 -31.45 -29.77
N ASP A 96 5.42 -32.50 -29.52
CA ASP A 96 5.83 -33.50 -30.50
C ASP A 96 4.77 -34.62 -30.64
N ASN A 97 4.77 -35.33 -31.77
CA ASN A 97 4.01 -36.57 -32.01
C ASN A 97 2.46 -36.40 -31.84
N ASN A 98 1.89 -35.28 -32.18
CA ASN A 98 0.47 -34.96 -32.04
C ASN A 98 -0.03 -35.01 -30.58
N LEU A 99 0.86 -34.95 -29.58
CA LEU A 99 0.48 -34.97 -28.19
C LEU A 99 -0.12 -33.64 -27.72
N GLY A 100 -0.01 -32.56 -28.51
CA GLY A 100 -0.64 -31.28 -28.28
C GLY A 100 -2.17 -31.28 -28.43
N GLU A 101 -2.77 -32.26 -29.09
CA GLU A 101 -4.23 -32.41 -29.22
C GLU A 101 -4.98 -32.44 -27.88
N TYR A 102 -4.27 -32.70 -26.78
CA TYR A 102 -4.81 -32.73 -25.43
C TYR A 102 -4.62 -31.41 -24.64
N VAL A 103 -4.05 -30.37 -25.24
CA VAL A 103 -3.93 -29.04 -24.64
C VAL A 103 -5.33 -28.44 -24.48
N HIS A 104 -5.58 -27.76 -23.37
CA HIS A 104 -6.85 -27.05 -23.10
C HIS A 104 -8.10 -27.96 -23.08
N PHE A 105 -7.93 -29.24 -22.72
CA PHE A 105 -9.00 -30.23 -22.81
C PHE A 105 -10.09 -30.03 -21.75
N GLY A 106 -11.32 -29.76 -22.18
CA GLY A 106 -12.50 -29.66 -21.31
C GLY A 106 -12.68 -28.36 -20.53
N VAL A 107 -11.79 -27.39 -20.68
CA VAL A 107 -11.82 -26.09 -19.98
C VAL A 107 -12.21 -24.93 -20.91
N THR A 108 -12.35 -23.75 -20.34
CA THR A 108 -12.59 -22.53 -21.11
C THR A 108 -11.43 -21.55 -20.93
N THR A 109 -11.29 -20.63 -21.88
CA THR A 109 -10.23 -19.61 -21.84
C THR A 109 -10.25 -18.74 -20.57
N GLN A 110 -11.42 -18.52 -19.97
CA GLN A 110 -11.53 -17.78 -18.72
C GLN A 110 -10.90 -18.54 -17.54
N ASP A 111 -11.03 -19.87 -17.49
CA ASP A 111 -10.40 -20.69 -16.46
C ASP A 111 -8.88 -20.45 -16.42
N ILE A 112 -8.25 -20.42 -17.58
CA ILE A 112 -6.80 -20.23 -17.69
C ILE A 112 -6.40 -18.79 -17.41
N ILE A 113 -7.13 -17.80 -17.94
CA ILE A 113 -6.82 -16.38 -17.78
C ILE A 113 -7.00 -15.95 -16.32
N ASP A 114 -8.15 -16.30 -15.71
CA ASP A 114 -8.44 -15.90 -14.32
C ASP A 114 -7.49 -16.60 -13.32
N THR A 115 -7.24 -17.90 -13.49
CA THR A 115 -6.30 -18.63 -12.66
C THR A 115 -4.87 -18.11 -12.82
N GLY A 116 -4.45 -17.83 -14.06
CA GLY A 116 -3.16 -17.19 -14.35
C GLY A 116 -3.02 -15.80 -13.72
N LEU A 117 -4.09 -15.01 -13.72
CA LEU A 117 -4.11 -13.69 -13.08
C LEU A 117 -4.01 -13.79 -11.55
N VAL A 118 -4.69 -14.76 -10.94
CA VAL A 118 -4.56 -15.04 -9.48
C VAL A 118 -3.13 -15.42 -9.13
N LEU A 119 -2.44 -16.20 -9.97
CA LEU A 119 -1.01 -16.50 -9.77
C LEU A 119 -0.14 -15.24 -9.81
N GLN A 120 -0.39 -14.32 -10.77
CA GLN A 120 0.32 -13.03 -10.81
C GLN A 120 0.02 -12.19 -9.56
N PHE A 121 -1.22 -12.16 -9.08
CA PHE A 121 -1.57 -11.45 -7.83
C PHE A 121 -0.86 -12.03 -6.61
N LYS A 122 -0.69 -13.35 -6.54
CA LYS A 122 0.07 -14.02 -5.47
C LYS A 122 1.55 -13.60 -5.46
N GLU A 123 2.16 -13.49 -6.62
CA GLU A 123 3.53 -12.96 -6.78
C GLU A 123 3.60 -11.48 -6.38
N ALA A 124 2.71 -10.65 -6.91
CA ALA A 124 2.65 -9.22 -6.61
C ALA A 124 2.43 -8.93 -5.11
N MET A 125 1.52 -9.66 -4.46
CA MET A 125 1.26 -9.54 -3.03
C MET A 125 2.47 -9.96 -2.18
N THR A 126 3.29 -10.89 -2.66
CA THR A 126 4.54 -11.25 -1.98
C THR A 126 5.50 -10.06 -1.95
N LEU A 127 5.64 -9.31 -3.06
CA LEU A 127 6.42 -8.09 -3.11
C LEU A 127 5.85 -7.00 -2.19
N VAL A 128 4.52 -6.77 -2.24
CA VAL A 128 3.84 -5.80 -1.37
C VAL A 128 4.08 -6.12 0.11
N LYS A 129 3.92 -7.38 0.53
CA LYS A 129 4.17 -7.81 1.91
C LYS A 129 5.62 -7.58 2.33
N SER A 130 6.57 -7.84 1.45
CA SER A 130 8.00 -7.60 1.69
C SER A 130 8.29 -6.13 1.95
N GLU A 131 7.76 -5.24 1.10
CA GLU A 131 7.94 -3.79 1.26
C GLU A 131 7.28 -3.27 2.55
N LEU A 132 6.06 -3.70 2.86
CA LEU A 132 5.37 -3.32 4.10
C LEU A 132 6.14 -3.74 5.34
N LYS A 133 6.73 -4.95 5.36
CA LYS A 133 7.59 -5.40 6.47
C LYS A 133 8.84 -4.53 6.61
N ALA A 134 9.49 -4.18 5.51
CA ALA A 134 10.67 -3.31 5.55
C ALA A 134 10.33 -1.92 6.08
N ILE A 135 9.22 -1.33 5.63
CA ILE A 135 8.73 -0.02 6.11
C ILE A 135 8.34 -0.10 7.58
N ALA A 136 7.65 -1.16 8.01
CA ALA A 136 7.27 -1.33 9.42
C ALA A 136 8.49 -1.35 10.34
N LYS A 137 9.57 -2.03 9.95
CA LYS A 137 10.85 -2.03 10.69
C LYS A 137 11.45 -0.62 10.77
N ALA A 138 11.41 0.16 9.70
CA ALA A 138 11.86 1.56 9.70
C ALA A 138 11.00 2.42 10.65
N LEU A 139 9.68 2.27 10.62
CA LEU A 139 8.77 2.99 11.52
C LEU A 139 8.97 2.61 12.98
N VAL A 140 9.23 1.32 13.29
CA VAL A 140 9.59 0.89 14.66
C VAL A 140 10.84 1.62 15.14
N LYS A 141 11.89 1.68 14.30
CA LYS A 141 13.14 2.40 14.60
C LYS A 141 12.86 3.88 14.88
N LEU A 142 12.12 4.55 13.98
CA LEU A 142 11.76 5.97 14.11
C LEU A 142 10.93 6.24 15.38
N ALA A 143 9.86 5.47 15.61
CA ALA A 143 8.99 5.61 16.77
C ALA A 143 9.78 5.48 18.08
N LYS A 144 10.62 4.46 18.18
CA LYS A 144 11.47 4.21 19.35
C LYS A 144 12.50 5.31 19.57
N THR A 145 13.18 5.76 18.51
CA THR A 145 14.23 6.80 18.58
C THR A 145 13.66 8.15 18.99
N HIS A 146 12.44 8.46 18.54
CA HIS A 146 11.83 9.77 18.71
C HIS A 146 10.63 9.77 19.67
N LYS A 147 10.48 8.74 20.50
CA LYS A 147 9.37 8.65 21.46
C LYS A 147 9.31 9.84 22.43
N ASN A 148 10.45 10.45 22.72
CA ASN A 148 10.59 11.62 23.60
C ASN A 148 10.87 12.92 22.83
N THR A 149 10.91 12.92 21.51
CA THR A 149 11.16 14.13 20.72
C THR A 149 9.87 14.93 20.64
N ALA A 150 9.77 15.96 21.47
CA ALA A 150 8.60 16.85 21.49
C ALA A 150 8.48 17.64 20.20
N MET A 151 7.27 17.72 19.68
CA MET A 151 6.89 18.51 18.51
C MET A 151 5.49 19.10 18.68
N MET A 152 5.15 20.08 17.85
CA MET A 152 3.81 20.65 17.85
C MET A 152 2.81 19.72 17.19
N GLY A 153 1.77 19.33 17.93
CA GLY A 153 0.57 18.71 17.37
C GLY A 153 -0.29 19.78 16.71
N ARG A 154 -0.77 19.49 15.51
CA ARG A 154 -1.59 20.43 14.73
C ARG A 154 -2.98 19.83 14.49
N THR A 155 -4.02 20.58 14.78
CA THR A 155 -5.40 20.23 14.49
C THR A 155 -6.02 21.29 13.61
N LEU A 156 -6.78 20.91 12.60
CA LEU A 156 -7.37 21.84 11.63
C LEU A 156 -6.33 22.83 11.04
N ALA A 157 -5.14 22.32 10.77
CA ALA A 157 -3.95 23.04 10.28
C ALA A 157 -3.27 23.98 11.28
N LEU A 158 -3.86 24.25 12.44
CA LEU A 158 -3.30 25.16 13.45
C LEU A 158 -2.54 24.41 14.54
N GLN A 159 -1.56 25.09 15.15
CA GLN A 159 -0.87 24.60 16.33
C GLN A 159 -1.86 24.43 17.49
N ALA A 160 -1.83 23.25 18.14
CA ALA A 160 -2.72 22.91 19.24
C ALA A 160 -1.92 22.60 20.51
N LEU A 161 -1.61 21.35 20.76
CA LEU A 161 -0.86 20.90 21.95
C LEU A 161 0.41 20.16 21.56
N PRO A 162 1.44 20.14 22.43
CA PRO A 162 2.62 19.32 22.22
C PRO A 162 2.30 17.82 22.13
N ILE A 163 2.95 17.14 21.21
CA ILE A 163 2.99 15.68 21.08
C ILE A 163 4.45 15.23 20.97
N THR A 164 4.70 13.94 20.74
CA THR A 164 6.03 13.49 20.32
C THR A 164 6.03 12.99 18.87
N PHE A 165 7.16 13.15 18.18
CA PHE A 165 7.30 12.63 16.81
C PHE A 165 7.16 11.11 16.79
N GLY A 166 7.70 10.42 17.80
CA GLY A 166 7.52 8.96 17.93
C GLY A 166 6.06 8.53 18.05
N HIS A 167 5.21 9.32 18.72
CA HIS A 167 3.77 9.05 18.80
C HIS A 167 3.10 9.19 17.41
N LYS A 168 3.41 10.24 16.66
CA LYS A 168 2.95 10.41 15.27
C LYS A 168 3.33 9.20 14.41
N VAL A 169 4.58 8.74 14.49
CA VAL A 169 5.09 7.58 13.73
C VAL A 169 4.43 6.26 14.19
N ALA A 170 4.17 6.10 15.48
CA ALA A 170 3.47 4.92 16.01
C ALA A 170 2.03 4.80 15.47
N ILE A 171 1.35 5.93 15.24
CA ILE A 171 0.03 5.94 14.59
C ILE A 171 0.15 5.42 13.15
N TRP A 172 1.15 5.85 12.37
CA TRP A 172 1.39 5.33 11.03
C TRP A 172 1.65 3.83 11.03
N LEU A 173 2.51 3.35 11.94
CA LEU A 173 2.82 1.93 12.09
C LEU A 173 1.57 1.10 12.44
N SER A 174 0.66 1.64 13.26
CA SER A 174 -0.60 0.96 13.60
C SER A 174 -1.53 0.77 12.41
N GLU A 175 -1.48 1.67 11.42
CA GLU A 175 -2.23 1.50 10.18
C GLU A 175 -1.63 0.38 9.31
N LEU A 176 -0.29 0.32 9.22
CA LEU A 176 0.38 -0.73 8.47
C LEU A 176 0.12 -2.12 9.06
N GLU A 177 0.07 -2.25 10.39
CA GLU A 177 -0.30 -3.50 11.05
C GLU A 177 -1.67 -3.99 10.56
N ARG A 178 -2.69 -3.13 10.64
CA ARG A 178 -4.04 -3.46 10.16
C ARG A 178 -4.11 -3.73 8.66
N HIS A 179 -3.28 -3.09 7.84
CA HIS A 179 -3.21 -3.40 6.40
C HIS A 179 -2.62 -4.80 6.17
N PHE A 180 -1.60 -5.17 6.95
CA PHE A 180 -1.01 -6.50 6.82
C PHE A 180 -2.00 -7.60 7.25
N GLU A 181 -2.79 -7.36 8.30
CA GLU A 181 -3.88 -8.25 8.70
C GLU A 181 -4.93 -8.43 7.58
N ARG A 182 -5.39 -7.31 6.97
CA ARG A 182 -6.32 -7.35 5.83
C ARG A 182 -5.77 -8.15 4.66
N ILE A 183 -4.47 -8.05 4.37
CA ILE A 183 -3.83 -8.85 3.33
C ILE A 183 -3.93 -10.34 3.66
N LEU A 184 -3.58 -10.76 4.89
CA LEU A 184 -3.64 -12.16 5.30
C LEU A 184 -5.07 -12.74 5.29
N GLU A 185 -6.06 -11.90 5.59
CA GLU A 185 -7.47 -12.28 5.52
C GLU A 185 -7.97 -12.38 4.07
N LEU A 186 -7.55 -11.43 3.21
CA LEU A 186 -7.88 -11.43 1.80
C LEU A 186 -7.31 -12.65 1.06
N GLU A 187 -6.07 -13.05 1.36
CA GLU A 187 -5.38 -14.16 0.68
C GLU A 187 -6.21 -15.44 0.65
N LYS A 188 -6.98 -15.70 1.70
CA LYS A 188 -7.88 -16.88 1.80
C LYS A 188 -9.02 -16.85 0.77
N ARG A 189 -9.45 -15.69 0.35
CA ARG A 189 -10.51 -15.51 -0.65
C ARG A 189 -9.97 -15.26 -2.05
N LEU A 190 -8.76 -14.69 -2.15
CA LEU A 190 -8.13 -14.30 -3.40
C LEU A 190 -7.40 -15.45 -4.08
N TYR A 191 -6.66 -16.29 -3.32
CA TYR A 191 -5.81 -17.34 -3.89
C TYR A 191 -6.60 -18.59 -4.27
N VAL A 192 -7.67 -18.40 -5.01
CA VAL A 192 -8.61 -19.42 -5.47
C VAL A 192 -8.62 -19.42 -6.99
N GLY A 193 -8.37 -20.58 -7.60
CA GLY A 193 -8.42 -20.72 -9.07
C GLY A 193 -9.81 -21.01 -9.61
N SER A 194 -9.89 -21.24 -10.91
CA SER A 194 -11.13 -21.60 -11.63
C SER A 194 -10.81 -22.64 -12.68
N ILE A 195 -11.46 -23.81 -12.62
CA ILE A 195 -11.41 -24.88 -13.64
C ILE A 195 -12.84 -25.45 -13.75
N VAL A 196 -13.70 -24.71 -14.42
CA VAL A 196 -15.15 -24.96 -14.35
C VAL A 196 -15.85 -25.01 -15.71
N GLY A 197 -15.11 -24.76 -16.83
CA GLY A 197 -15.63 -24.83 -18.19
C GLY A 197 -16.43 -23.60 -18.63
N ALA A 198 -17.12 -23.71 -19.75
CA ALA A 198 -17.66 -22.58 -20.52
C ALA A 198 -18.59 -21.64 -19.74
N VAL A 199 -19.42 -22.17 -18.85
CA VAL A 199 -20.43 -21.41 -18.06
C VAL A 199 -20.44 -21.82 -16.58
N GLY A 200 -19.33 -22.39 -16.09
CA GLY A 200 -19.17 -22.72 -14.69
C GLY A 200 -19.83 -24.02 -14.22
N THR A 201 -20.32 -24.86 -15.14
CA THR A 201 -21.06 -26.09 -14.82
C THR A 201 -20.23 -27.37 -14.93
N LYS A 202 -18.96 -27.26 -15.35
CA LYS A 202 -18.05 -28.39 -15.58
C LYS A 202 -18.56 -29.42 -16.60
N ALA A 203 -19.51 -29.06 -17.47
CA ALA A 203 -20.19 -29.99 -18.37
C ALA A 203 -19.26 -30.70 -19.37
N SER A 204 -18.14 -30.09 -19.73
CA SER A 204 -17.12 -30.66 -20.64
C SER A 204 -16.00 -31.41 -19.94
N LEU A 205 -15.97 -31.40 -18.61
CA LEU A 205 -15.08 -32.20 -17.80
C LEU A 205 -15.76 -33.54 -17.50
N SER A 206 -14.99 -34.59 -17.28
CA SER A 206 -15.53 -35.94 -16.96
C SER A 206 -16.31 -35.99 -15.64
N ASP A 207 -16.79 -37.15 -15.28
CA ASP A 207 -17.44 -37.38 -13.98
C ASP A 207 -16.50 -37.07 -12.78
N GLU A 208 -15.18 -37.11 -13.01
CA GLU A 208 -14.16 -36.69 -12.04
C GLU A 208 -13.91 -35.16 -12.03
N CYS A 209 -14.79 -34.33 -12.58
CA CYS A 209 -14.62 -32.92 -12.76
C CYS A 209 -14.15 -32.15 -11.49
N ASN A 210 -14.65 -32.52 -10.32
CA ASN A 210 -14.23 -31.93 -9.03
C ASN A 210 -12.79 -32.32 -8.67
N GLU A 211 -12.37 -33.56 -8.97
CA GLU A 211 -11.01 -33.99 -8.70
C GLU A 211 -10.02 -33.40 -9.72
N VAL A 212 -10.43 -33.19 -10.99
CA VAL A 212 -9.66 -32.45 -11.99
C VAL A 212 -9.37 -31.05 -11.50
N GLU A 213 -10.39 -30.29 -11.06
CA GLU A 213 -10.23 -28.94 -10.53
C GLU A 213 -9.30 -28.93 -9.32
N LYS A 214 -9.57 -29.78 -8.34
CA LYS A 214 -8.79 -29.88 -7.11
C LYS A 214 -7.31 -30.15 -7.40
N LEU A 215 -7.00 -31.20 -8.15
CA LEU A 215 -5.63 -31.57 -8.48
C LEU A 215 -4.91 -30.49 -9.31
N THR A 216 -5.63 -29.82 -10.20
CA THR A 216 -5.06 -28.70 -10.98
C THR A 216 -4.67 -27.57 -10.06
N LEU A 217 -5.56 -27.13 -9.18
CA LEU A 217 -5.33 -25.99 -8.29
C LEU A 217 -4.31 -26.32 -7.19
N GLU A 218 -4.31 -27.53 -6.64
CA GLU A 218 -3.26 -28.01 -5.71
C GLU A 218 -1.87 -27.94 -6.34
N ASN A 219 -1.71 -28.36 -7.61
CA ASN A 219 -0.44 -28.26 -8.34
C ASN A 219 0.04 -26.81 -8.52
N LEU A 220 -0.87 -25.83 -8.50
CA LEU A 220 -0.58 -24.40 -8.60
C LEU A 220 -0.45 -23.72 -7.22
N GLY A 221 -0.71 -24.44 -6.13
CA GLY A 221 -0.73 -23.89 -4.78
C GLY A 221 -1.86 -22.88 -4.59
N LEU A 222 -3.02 -23.15 -5.20
CA LEU A 222 -4.26 -22.38 -5.08
C LEU A 222 -5.33 -23.22 -4.40
N ASP A 223 -6.28 -22.54 -3.76
CA ASP A 223 -7.45 -23.15 -3.14
C ASP A 223 -8.55 -23.44 -4.16
N VAL A 224 -9.41 -24.40 -3.84
CA VAL A 224 -10.58 -24.78 -4.65
C VAL A 224 -11.76 -23.90 -4.24
N PRO A 225 -12.51 -23.31 -5.19
CA PRO A 225 -13.71 -22.54 -4.88
C PRO A 225 -14.86 -23.46 -4.45
N ASN A 226 -15.77 -22.94 -3.62
CA ASN A 226 -17.00 -23.64 -3.27
C ASN A 226 -17.94 -23.83 -4.46
N ILE A 227 -17.92 -22.89 -5.40
CA ILE A 227 -18.71 -22.85 -6.63
C ILE A 227 -18.00 -21.97 -7.65
N SER A 228 -18.39 -22.05 -8.93
CA SER A 228 -17.90 -21.16 -9.99
C SER A 228 -17.97 -19.68 -9.59
N TRP A 229 -16.90 -18.95 -9.85
CA TRP A 229 -16.82 -17.53 -9.60
C TRP A 229 -16.57 -16.68 -10.87
N GLN A 230 -16.82 -17.27 -12.04
CA GLN A 230 -16.58 -16.60 -13.34
C GLN A 230 -17.31 -15.25 -13.47
N SER A 231 -18.51 -15.14 -12.90
CA SER A 231 -19.29 -13.89 -12.84
C SER A 231 -19.28 -13.21 -11.47
N ALA A 232 -18.71 -13.82 -10.44
CA ALA A 232 -18.60 -13.27 -9.09
C ALA A 232 -17.22 -12.60 -8.92
N ARG A 233 -17.14 -11.29 -9.15
CA ARG A 233 -15.86 -10.56 -9.19
C ARG A 233 -15.52 -9.82 -7.90
N ASP A 234 -16.33 -9.99 -6.85
CA ASP A 234 -16.20 -9.37 -5.52
C ASP A 234 -14.79 -9.50 -4.92
N ARG A 235 -14.12 -10.66 -5.08
CA ARG A 235 -12.75 -10.90 -4.60
C ARG A 235 -11.70 -10.00 -5.25
N PHE A 236 -11.89 -9.62 -6.51
CA PHE A 236 -10.99 -8.71 -7.21
C PHE A 236 -11.27 -7.25 -6.84
N ILE A 237 -12.52 -6.94 -6.55
CA ILE A 237 -12.92 -5.64 -6.02
C ILE A 237 -12.36 -5.48 -4.60
N GLU A 238 -12.49 -6.52 -3.74
CA GLU A 238 -11.90 -6.54 -2.40
C GLU A 238 -10.38 -6.34 -2.46
N LEU A 239 -9.68 -7.01 -3.39
CA LEU A 239 -8.26 -6.78 -3.63
C LEU A 239 -7.96 -5.30 -3.90
N GLY A 240 -8.69 -4.71 -4.83
CA GLY A 240 -8.50 -3.29 -5.18
C GLY A 240 -8.72 -2.35 -4.00
N PHE A 241 -9.73 -2.60 -3.16
CA PHE A 241 -9.96 -1.80 -1.96
C PHE A 241 -8.89 -2.01 -0.88
N VAL A 242 -8.34 -3.21 -0.72
CA VAL A 242 -7.20 -3.45 0.19
C VAL A 242 -5.98 -2.68 -0.30
N LEU A 243 -5.63 -2.76 -1.59
CA LEU A 243 -4.55 -1.96 -2.19
C LEU A 243 -4.82 -0.46 -2.06
N GLY A 244 -6.09 -0.04 -2.23
CA GLY A 244 -6.54 1.35 -2.07
C GLY A 244 -6.33 1.89 -0.66
N ASN A 245 -6.65 1.11 0.38
CA ASN A 245 -6.40 1.49 1.77
C ASN A 245 -4.91 1.65 2.07
N ILE A 246 -4.07 0.74 1.57
CA ILE A 246 -2.62 0.85 1.70
C ILE A 246 -2.13 2.13 1.03
N ASN A 247 -2.52 2.35 -0.23
CA ASN A 247 -2.16 3.55 -0.99
C ASN A 247 -2.60 4.84 -0.27
N ALA A 248 -3.81 4.89 0.30
CA ALA A 248 -4.33 6.06 1.01
C ALA A 248 -3.49 6.39 2.26
N THR A 249 -3.06 5.38 3.02
CA THR A 249 -2.18 5.58 4.18
C THR A 249 -0.83 6.14 3.76
N PHE A 250 -0.21 5.59 2.71
CA PHE A 250 1.08 6.10 2.24
C PHE A 250 0.98 7.47 1.58
N ASN A 251 -0.11 7.76 0.88
CA ASN A 251 -0.39 9.12 0.39
C ASN A 251 -0.46 10.14 1.55
N LYS A 252 -1.15 9.79 2.63
CA LYS A 252 -1.23 10.63 3.84
C LYS A 252 0.16 10.84 4.47
N ILE A 253 0.95 9.77 4.63
CA ILE A 253 2.29 9.86 5.24
C ILE A 253 3.22 10.71 4.36
N ALA A 254 3.24 10.47 3.04
CA ALA A 254 4.02 11.25 2.10
C ALA A 254 3.64 12.73 2.13
N HIS A 255 2.34 13.02 2.15
CA HIS A 255 1.84 14.41 2.23
C HIS A 255 2.22 15.08 3.56
N GLU A 256 2.18 14.36 4.69
CA GLU A 256 2.65 14.88 5.98
C GLU A 256 4.15 15.19 5.94
N ILE A 257 4.99 14.34 5.32
CA ILE A 257 6.42 14.62 5.14
C ILE A 257 6.61 15.88 4.29
N LEU A 258 5.84 16.08 3.20
CA LEU A 258 5.87 17.30 2.41
C LEU A 258 5.59 18.55 3.27
N ILE A 259 4.50 18.51 4.06
CA ILE A 259 4.11 19.64 4.92
C ILE A 259 5.21 19.92 5.96
N LEU A 260 5.72 18.89 6.62
CA LEU A 260 6.76 19.05 7.65
C LEU A 260 8.11 19.49 7.07
N SER A 261 8.31 19.35 5.76
CA SER A 261 9.52 19.80 5.04
C SER A 261 9.44 21.23 4.50
N HIS A 262 8.27 21.92 4.57
CA HIS A 262 8.15 23.32 4.17
C HIS A 262 9.13 24.19 4.95
N ASN A 263 9.71 25.21 4.31
CA ASN A 263 10.73 26.08 4.92
C ASN A 263 10.28 26.75 6.24
N GLU A 264 8.98 27.04 6.33
CA GLU A 264 8.34 27.67 7.49
C GLU A 264 8.20 26.70 8.66
N ILE A 265 8.16 25.40 8.40
CA ILE A 265 8.04 24.32 9.40
C ILE A 265 9.38 23.66 9.63
N ASP A 266 9.98 23.12 8.58
CA ASP A 266 11.34 22.56 8.51
C ASP A 266 11.66 21.52 9.61
N GLU A 267 10.67 20.68 9.97
CA GLU A 267 10.79 19.70 11.06
C GLU A 267 11.39 18.37 10.61
N VAL A 268 11.29 18.03 9.32
CA VAL A 268 11.90 16.83 8.72
C VAL A 268 12.51 17.14 7.35
N ALA A 269 13.40 16.24 6.89
CA ALA A 269 13.86 16.24 5.50
C ALA A 269 14.07 14.80 5.02
N GLU A 270 13.86 14.55 3.73
CA GLU A 270 14.18 13.27 3.10
C GLU A 270 15.69 13.01 3.12
N PRO A 271 16.10 11.71 3.11
CA PRO A 271 17.51 11.36 2.92
C PRO A 271 18.04 11.99 1.64
N PHE A 272 19.23 12.59 1.72
CA PHE A 272 19.86 13.20 0.56
C PHE A 272 21.26 12.63 0.34
N GLY A 273 21.44 11.87 -0.73
CA GLY A 273 22.70 11.18 -1.05
C GLY A 273 23.64 11.99 -1.94
N LYS A 274 24.93 11.60 -1.92
CA LYS A 274 25.95 12.16 -2.81
C LYS A 274 25.56 11.90 -4.29
N GLY A 275 25.45 12.95 -5.08
CA GLY A 275 25.10 12.88 -6.50
C GLY A 275 23.61 13.13 -6.80
N GLN A 276 22.76 13.24 -5.79
CA GLN A 276 21.40 13.70 -5.99
C GLN A 276 21.35 15.20 -6.28
N VAL A 277 20.45 15.60 -7.18
CA VAL A 277 20.23 17.00 -7.55
C VAL A 277 18.90 17.45 -6.93
N GLY A 278 18.98 18.28 -5.90
CA GLY A 278 17.77 18.84 -5.25
C GLY A 278 17.10 19.93 -6.08
N SER A 279 17.89 20.74 -6.80
CA SER A 279 17.43 21.80 -7.69
C SER A 279 18.50 22.05 -8.75
N SER A 280 18.06 22.26 -10.01
CA SER A 280 18.98 22.59 -11.12
C SER A 280 19.53 24.01 -11.03
N THR A 281 18.89 24.91 -10.28
CA THR A 281 19.22 26.35 -10.24
C THR A 281 19.69 26.81 -8.86
N MET A 282 19.16 26.21 -7.79
CA MET A 282 19.44 26.60 -6.40
C MET A 282 20.13 25.47 -5.64
N PRO A 283 21.48 25.44 -5.48
CA PRO A 283 22.21 24.30 -4.91
C PRO A 283 21.81 23.93 -3.48
N HIS A 284 21.30 24.89 -2.70
CA HIS A 284 20.87 24.69 -1.31
C HIS A 284 19.43 24.12 -1.19
N LYS A 285 18.64 24.13 -2.28
CA LYS A 285 17.25 23.71 -2.26
C LYS A 285 17.16 22.17 -2.39
N ARG A 286 16.74 21.53 -1.32
CA ARG A 286 16.51 20.07 -1.26
C ARG A 286 15.00 19.81 -1.32
N ASN A 287 14.50 19.55 -2.52
CA ASN A 287 13.08 19.21 -2.69
C ASN A 287 12.81 17.82 -2.12
N PRO A 288 11.68 17.62 -1.42
CA PRO A 288 11.22 16.30 -0.99
C PRO A 288 10.58 15.53 -2.18
N ALA A 289 11.42 15.26 -3.20
CA ALA A 289 10.98 14.74 -4.51
C ALA A 289 10.42 13.32 -4.44
N VAL A 290 10.86 12.54 -3.47
CA VAL A 290 10.42 11.16 -3.29
C VAL A 290 8.99 11.11 -2.73
N SER A 291 8.71 11.92 -1.70
CA SER A 291 7.35 12.06 -1.17
C SER A 291 6.41 12.75 -2.16
N GLU A 292 6.89 13.74 -2.93
CA GLU A 292 6.12 14.38 -4.00
C GLU A 292 5.70 13.35 -5.06
N ASN A 293 6.62 12.51 -5.52
CA ASN A 293 6.31 11.44 -6.46
C ASN A 293 5.32 10.43 -5.86
N ALA A 294 5.49 10.04 -4.60
CA ALA A 294 4.56 9.13 -3.93
C ALA A 294 3.13 9.70 -3.88
N VAL A 295 2.96 10.99 -3.57
CA VAL A 295 1.65 11.68 -3.61
C VAL A 295 1.07 11.71 -5.03
N THR A 296 1.90 12.04 -6.03
CA THR A 296 1.49 12.11 -7.43
C THR A 296 0.95 10.77 -7.93
N VAL A 297 1.73 9.70 -7.74
CA VAL A 297 1.34 8.34 -8.18
C VAL A 297 0.15 7.82 -7.40
N SER A 298 0.08 8.10 -6.08
CA SER A 298 -1.09 7.75 -5.26
C SER A 298 -2.38 8.41 -5.74
N ASN A 299 -2.30 9.62 -6.26
CA ASN A 299 -3.48 10.29 -6.82
C ASN A 299 -3.90 9.68 -8.17
N ALA A 300 -2.95 9.28 -9.02
CA ALA A 300 -3.24 8.54 -10.25
C ALA A 300 -3.88 7.17 -9.97
N PHE A 301 -3.41 6.47 -8.95
CA PHE A 301 -3.99 5.19 -8.49
C PHE A 301 -5.50 5.29 -8.20
N LYS A 302 -5.96 6.39 -7.62
CA LYS A 302 -7.38 6.59 -7.26
C LYS A 302 -8.32 6.54 -8.46
N ALA A 303 -7.85 6.89 -9.66
CA ALA A 303 -8.65 6.82 -10.87
C ALA A 303 -9.01 5.37 -11.23
N ASN A 304 -8.06 4.44 -11.11
CA ASN A 304 -8.31 3.01 -11.34
C ASN A 304 -9.23 2.43 -10.25
N LEU A 305 -9.04 2.81 -8.99
CA LEU A 305 -9.90 2.37 -7.89
C LEU A 305 -11.36 2.84 -8.06
N ALA A 306 -11.57 4.06 -8.55
CA ALA A 306 -12.92 4.61 -8.77
C ALA A 306 -13.72 3.80 -9.80
N ILE A 307 -13.04 3.26 -10.83
CA ILE A 307 -13.70 2.45 -11.87
C ILE A 307 -13.88 1.00 -11.42
N LEU A 308 -13.08 0.53 -10.48
CA LEU A 308 -13.01 -0.89 -10.11
C LEU A 308 -14.35 -1.44 -9.60
N SER A 309 -15.16 -0.63 -8.89
CA SER A 309 -16.47 -1.06 -8.40
C SER A 309 -17.46 -1.41 -9.52
N ASP A 310 -17.27 -0.87 -10.72
CA ASP A 310 -18.14 -1.16 -11.86
C ASP A 310 -17.93 -2.58 -12.43
N ILE A 311 -16.81 -3.24 -12.07
CA ILE A 311 -16.52 -4.61 -12.49
C ILE A 311 -17.53 -5.62 -11.93
N GLU A 312 -18.13 -5.34 -10.77
CA GLU A 312 -19.11 -6.25 -10.15
C GLU A 312 -20.40 -6.36 -10.96
N ARG A 313 -20.72 -5.36 -11.76
CA ARG A 313 -21.85 -5.41 -12.69
C ARG A 313 -21.53 -6.32 -13.89
N HIS A 314 -21.49 -7.61 -13.63
CA HIS A 314 -21.21 -8.66 -14.61
C HIS A 314 -22.53 -9.15 -15.25
N GLU A 315 -22.62 -9.09 -16.58
CA GLU A 315 -23.80 -9.55 -17.30
C GLU A 315 -23.71 -11.06 -17.58
N HIS A 316 -24.76 -11.79 -17.20
CA HIS A 316 -24.87 -13.23 -17.37
C HIS A 316 -23.68 -14.01 -16.74
N GLU A 317 -23.30 -15.13 -17.31
CA GLU A 317 -22.24 -16.01 -16.84
C GLU A 317 -20.84 -15.54 -17.26
N ARG A 318 -20.76 -14.61 -18.23
CA ARG A 318 -19.49 -13.99 -18.68
C ARG A 318 -19.72 -12.65 -19.41
N ASP A 319 -19.24 -11.58 -18.82
CA ASP A 319 -19.24 -10.25 -19.43
C ASP A 319 -17.83 -9.88 -19.91
N GLY A 320 -17.63 -9.86 -21.21
CA GLY A 320 -16.33 -9.54 -21.82
C GLY A 320 -15.89 -8.08 -21.67
N GLN A 321 -16.79 -7.15 -21.30
CA GLN A 321 -16.46 -5.74 -21.14
C GLN A 321 -15.75 -5.51 -19.81
N VAL A 322 -16.40 -5.85 -18.70
CA VAL A 322 -15.87 -5.67 -17.35
C VAL A 322 -14.72 -6.62 -17.06
N TRP A 323 -14.76 -7.87 -17.56
CA TRP A 323 -13.67 -8.82 -17.42
C TRP A 323 -12.33 -8.30 -17.99
N LYS A 324 -12.37 -7.65 -19.17
CA LYS A 324 -11.15 -7.05 -19.75
C LYS A 324 -10.65 -5.83 -19.00
N MET A 325 -11.51 -5.12 -18.26
CA MET A 325 -11.11 -4.00 -17.42
C MET A 325 -10.18 -4.45 -16.29
N GLU A 326 -10.39 -5.63 -15.73
CA GLU A 326 -9.53 -6.20 -14.68
C GLU A 326 -8.08 -6.35 -15.11
N TRP A 327 -7.87 -6.72 -16.37
CA TRP A 327 -6.52 -6.94 -16.95
C TRP A 327 -5.69 -5.67 -17.05
N LYS A 328 -6.36 -4.51 -17.00
CA LYS A 328 -5.75 -3.18 -16.98
C LYS A 328 -5.67 -2.63 -15.57
N LEU A 329 -6.81 -2.54 -14.89
CA LEU A 329 -6.93 -1.80 -13.64
C LEU A 329 -6.07 -2.39 -12.52
N LEU A 330 -6.19 -3.69 -12.25
CA LEU A 330 -5.50 -4.32 -11.13
C LEU A 330 -3.97 -4.37 -11.32
N PRO A 331 -3.42 -4.78 -12.48
CA PRO A 331 -1.98 -4.68 -12.70
C PRO A 331 -1.43 -3.26 -12.56
N GLU A 332 -2.09 -2.25 -13.11
CA GLU A 332 -1.65 -0.86 -12.97
C GLU A 332 -1.71 -0.37 -11.51
N MET A 333 -2.70 -0.82 -10.73
CA MET A 333 -2.77 -0.52 -9.30
C MET A 333 -1.57 -1.11 -8.54
N PHE A 334 -1.18 -2.33 -8.83
CA PHE A 334 0.03 -2.93 -8.26
C PHE A 334 1.30 -2.20 -8.70
N LEU A 335 1.43 -1.87 -9.99
CA LEU A 335 2.56 -1.12 -10.51
C LEU A 335 2.72 0.22 -9.77
N MET A 336 1.66 1.01 -9.70
CA MET A 336 1.66 2.30 -9.00
C MET A 336 1.92 2.15 -7.49
N LEU A 337 1.28 1.20 -6.82
CA LEU A 337 1.52 0.96 -5.40
C LEU A 337 2.97 0.57 -5.13
N SER A 338 3.62 -0.20 -6.02
CA SER A 338 4.99 -0.65 -5.84
C SER A 338 5.98 0.50 -5.71
N VAL A 339 5.88 1.53 -6.54
CA VAL A 339 6.77 2.71 -6.45
C VAL A 339 6.41 3.59 -5.25
N VAL A 340 5.14 3.71 -4.90
CA VAL A 340 4.72 4.41 -3.67
C VAL A 340 5.38 3.77 -2.44
N LEU A 341 5.33 2.43 -2.33
CA LEU A 341 5.97 1.70 -1.24
C LEU A 341 7.51 1.84 -1.26
N ALA A 342 8.14 1.73 -2.43
CA ALA A 342 9.60 1.89 -2.58
C ALA A 342 10.06 3.30 -2.17
N ASN A 343 9.34 4.33 -2.61
CA ASN A 343 9.61 5.71 -2.25
C ASN A 343 9.47 5.93 -0.74
N MET A 344 8.39 5.41 -0.14
CA MET A 344 8.16 5.58 1.29
C MET A 344 9.13 4.76 2.13
N LYS A 345 9.56 3.58 1.68
CA LYS A 345 10.64 2.84 2.30
C LYS A 345 11.93 3.66 2.32
N PHE A 346 12.30 4.26 1.19
CA PHE A 346 13.48 5.13 1.10
C PHE A 346 13.37 6.33 2.04
N ALA A 347 12.27 7.09 1.98
CA ALA A 347 12.07 8.29 2.77
C ALA A 347 12.09 8.00 4.29
N LEU A 348 11.42 6.92 4.74
CA LEU A 348 11.26 6.61 6.16
C LEU A 348 12.44 5.88 6.78
N SER A 349 13.29 5.19 5.99
CA SER A 349 14.43 4.43 6.52
C SER A 349 15.47 5.32 7.18
N ASP A 350 15.72 6.50 6.62
CA ASP A 350 16.73 7.44 7.08
C ASP A 350 16.19 8.90 7.08
N LEU A 351 14.93 9.07 7.44
CA LEU A 351 14.29 10.39 7.56
C LEU A 351 15.07 11.25 8.55
N GLU A 352 15.53 12.41 8.10
CA GLU A 352 16.18 13.41 8.95
C GLU A 352 15.12 14.09 9.83
N VAL A 353 15.23 13.96 11.15
CA VAL A 353 14.33 14.58 12.13
C VAL A 353 15.03 15.73 12.82
N LYS A 354 14.61 16.95 12.55
CA LYS A 354 15.24 18.20 13.01
C LYS A 354 14.69 18.63 14.36
N LYS A 355 15.19 18.01 15.42
CA LYS A 355 14.72 18.23 16.82
C LYS A 355 14.73 19.69 17.24
N ASP A 356 15.77 20.44 16.86
CA ASP A 356 15.91 21.86 17.20
C ASP A 356 14.83 22.72 16.53
N LYS A 357 14.43 22.36 15.30
CA LYS A 357 13.32 23.02 14.60
C LYS A 357 11.98 22.70 15.26
N MET A 358 11.76 21.42 15.60
CA MET A 358 10.57 21.02 16.36
C MET A 358 10.45 21.80 17.67
N LEU A 359 11.55 21.94 18.41
CA LEU A 359 11.59 22.70 19.65
C LEU A 359 11.32 24.19 19.41
N LYS A 360 11.91 24.78 18.36
CA LYS A 360 11.64 26.17 17.96
C LYS A 360 10.16 26.36 17.65
N ASN A 361 9.56 25.45 16.89
CA ASN A 361 8.15 25.54 16.50
C ASN A 361 7.19 25.40 17.69
N LEU A 362 7.53 24.63 18.71
CA LEU A 362 6.78 24.54 19.96
C LEU A 362 6.62 25.91 20.65
N ASN A 363 7.60 26.81 20.49
CA ASN A 363 7.64 28.11 21.12
C ASN A 363 7.12 29.27 20.25
N THR A 364 6.70 29.00 19.00
CA THR A 364 6.29 30.04 18.04
C THR A 364 5.12 30.89 18.54
N LEU A 365 4.20 30.32 19.28
CA LEU A 365 3.05 31.03 19.86
C LEU A 365 3.31 31.53 21.30
N ASN A 366 4.58 31.76 21.69
CA ASN A 366 4.94 32.44 22.93
C ASN A 366 4.24 31.89 24.20
N GLY A 367 4.02 30.55 24.26
CA GLY A 367 3.42 29.84 25.40
C GLY A 367 1.91 29.73 25.36
N PHE A 368 1.19 30.41 24.47
CA PHE A 368 -0.29 30.37 24.43
C PHE A 368 -0.85 28.98 24.17
N VAL A 369 -0.13 28.09 23.51
CA VAL A 369 -0.51 26.68 23.31
C VAL A 369 -0.65 25.89 24.62
N LEU A 370 -0.11 26.41 25.74
CA LEU A 370 -0.18 25.79 27.06
C LEU A 370 -1.25 26.42 27.97
N ALA A 371 -2.14 27.25 27.42
CA ALA A 371 -3.23 27.87 28.17
C ALA A 371 -4.08 26.86 28.94
N GLU A 372 -4.34 25.70 28.36
CA GLU A 372 -5.05 24.58 29.01
C GLU A 372 -4.32 24.11 30.28
N ARG A 373 -3.00 23.94 30.23
CA ARG A 373 -2.18 23.51 31.37
C ARG A 373 -2.23 24.52 32.51
N VAL A 374 -2.12 25.81 32.16
CA VAL A 374 -2.23 26.92 33.15
C VAL A 374 -3.64 26.97 33.75
N MET A 375 -4.67 26.76 32.92
CA MET A 375 -6.06 26.70 33.39
C MET A 375 -6.25 25.59 34.44
N PHE A 376 -5.73 24.39 34.20
CA PHE A 376 -5.83 23.30 35.15
C PHE A 376 -5.06 23.62 36.47
N ALA A 377 -3.87 24.19 36.41
CA ALA A 377 -3.14 24.61 37.63
C ALA A 377 -3.89 25.67 38.42
N LEU A 378 -4.57 26.62 37.77
CA LEU A 378 -5.39 27.64 38.45
C LEU A 378 -6.73 27.07 38.95
N SER A 379 -7.22 25.98 38.38
CA SER A 379 -8.51 25.39 38.74
C SER A 379 -8.56 24.85 40.17
N ASP A 380 -7.39 24.44 40.69
CA ASP A 380 -7.26 23.99 42.10
C ASP A 380 -7.51 25.13 43.09
N HIS A 381 -7.33 26.38 42.68
CA HIS A 381 -7.49 27.57 43.50
C HIS A 381 -8.80 28.31 43.25
N TYR A 382 -9.28 28.33 42.00
CA TYR A 382 -10.42 29.18 41.58
C TYR A 382 -11.63 28.38 41.06
N GLY A 383 -11.49 27.07 40.94
CA GLY A 383 -12.46 26.24 40.20
C GLY A 383 -12.34 26.43 38.68
N LYS A 384 -12.84 25.44 37.93
CA LYS A 384 -12.61 25.31 36.50
C LYS A 384 -13.09 26.50 35.68
N GLN A 385 -14.30 27.01 35.95
CA GLN A 385 -14.89 28.07 35.11
C GLN A 385 -14.16 29.41 35.34
N HIS A 386 -13.89 29.76 36.56
CA HIS A 386 -13.19 31.02 36.87
C HIS A 386 -11.72 30.96 36.42
N ALA A 387 -11.05 29.82 36.55
CA ALA A 387 -9.72 29.61 35.99
C ALA A 387 -9.71 29.79 34.46
N HIS A 388 -10.75 29.28 33.76
CA HIS A 388 -10.90 29.47 32.33
C HIS A 388 -11.04 30.97 31.98
N GLU A 389 -11.87 31.72 32.69
CA GLU A 389 -12.04 33.18 32.46
C GLU A 389 -10.70 33.90 32.64
N ILE A 390 -9.94 33.64 33.74
CA ILE A 390 -8.65 34.23 33.99
C ILE A 390 -7.67 33.95 32.83
N VAL A 391 -7.61 32.72 32.39
CA VAL A 391 -6.71 32.32 31.29
C VAL A 391 -7.13 32.93 29.99
N TYR A 392 -8.42 32.96 29.67
CA TYR A 392 -8.96 33.60 28.46
C TYR A 392 -8.62 35.09 28.40
N GLU A 393 -8.90 35.85 29.49
CA GLU A 393 -8.59 37.29 29.57
C GLU A 393 -7.12 37.57 29.35
N ASN A 394 -6.23 36.78 30.04
CA ASN A 394 -4.78 36.91 29.90
C ASN A 394 -4.32 36.55 28.45
N ALA A 395 -4.88 35.51 27.84
CA ALA A 395 -4.54 35.13 26.47
C ALA A 395 -4.93 36.24 25.48
N MET A 396 -6.13 36.75 25.58
CA MET A 396 -6.61 37.85 24.72
C MET A 396 -5.80 39.14 24.93
N LEU A 397 -5.48 39.48 26.17
CA LEU A 397 -4.63 40.63 26.48
C LEU A 397 -3.22 40.48 25.88
N GLY A 398 -2.63 39.28 25.98
CA GLY A 398 -1.32 38.99 25.41
C GLY A 398 -1.30 39.14 23.90
N ILE A 399 -2.31 38.63 23.20
CA ILE A 399 -2.46 38.79 21.73
C ILE A 399 -2.62 40.24 21.38
N GLU A 400 -3.52 40.97 22.04
CA GLU A 400 -3.79 42.40 21.78
C GLU A 400 -2.54 43.26 22.00
N LYS A 401 -1.80 43.04 23.10
CA LYS A 401 -0.63 43.84 23.48
C LYS A 401 0.69 43.30 22.91
N GLN A 402 0.66 42.26 22.09
CA GLN A 402 1.85 41.58 21.54
C GLN A 402 2.85 41.13 22.62
N LYS A 403 2.35 40.66 23.78
CA LYS A 403 3.13 40.13 24.90
C LYS A 403 3.12 38.60 24.90
N THR A 404 4.16 38.01 25.48
CA THR A 404 4.18 36.56 25.74
C THR A 404 3.14 36.17 26.78
N PHE A 405 2.71 34.91 26.75
CA PHE A 405 1.77 34.42 27.75
C PHE A 405 2.34 34.50 29.17
N LYS A 406 3.66 34.27 29.35
CA LYS A 406 4.35 34.45 30.60
C LYS A 406 4.22 35.89 31.16
N GLU A 407 4.48 36.89 30.31
CA GLU A 407 4.43 38.31 30.73
C GLU A 407 3.04 38.73 31.24
N VAL A 408 1.99 38.29 30.57
CA VAL A 408 0.62 38.64 30.97
C VAL A 408 0.21 37.89 32.23
N LEU A 409 0.59 36.59 32.38
CA LEU A 409 0.32 35.81 33.60
C LEU A 409 1.01 36.40 34.83
N LEU A 410 2.27 36.83 34.71
CA LEU A 410 3.00 37.45 35.83
C LEU A 410 2.43 38.82 36.24
N ALA A 411 1.85 39.55 35.30
CA ALA A 411 1.24 40.84 35.55
C ALA A 411 -0.14 40.74 36.23
N ASP A 412 -0.84 39.62 36.09
CA ASP A 412 -2.16 39.40 36.67
C ASP A 412 -2.05 39.04 38.17
N LYS A 413 -2.62 39.91 39.01
CA LYS A 413 -2.60 39.71 40.48
C LYS A 413 -3.32 38.42 40.93
N ARG A 414 -4.30 37.95 40.16
CA ARG A 414 -5.00 36.69 40.46
C ARG A 414 -4.06 35.51 40.29
N VAL A 415 -3.26 35.53 39.19
CA VAL A 415 -2.30 34.48 38.87
C VAL A 415 -1.10 34.55 39.84
N SER A 416 -0.47 35.72 40.03
CA SER A 416 0.73 35.90 40.82
C SER A 416 0.50 35.67 42.34
N LYS A 417 -0.76 35.71 42.78
CA LYS A 417 -1.14 35.36 44.15
C LYS A 417 -0.98 33.86 44.47
N VAL A 418 -1.19 33.00 43.45
CA VAL A 418 -1.27 31.52 43.65
C VAL A 418 -0.16 30.76 42.94
N LEU A 419 0.45 31.34 41.89
CA LEU A 419 1.57 30.75 41.16
C LEU A 419 2.79 31.67 41.18
N LYS A 420 3.95 31.13 41.56
CA LYS A 420 5.23 31.83 41.50
C LYS A 420 5.79 31.77 40.08
N GLU A 421 6.72 32.67 39.75
CA GLU A 421 7.36 32.73 38.42
C GLU A 421 7.95 31.36 37.99
N LYS A 422 8.65 30.65 38.87
CA LYS A 422 9.23 29.33 38.60
C LYS A 422 8.15 28.27 38.27
N GLU A 423 6.98 28.36 38.88
CA GLU A 423 5.85 27.49 38.60
C GLU A 423 5.24 27.79 37.25
N ILE A 424 5.12 29.09 36.89
CA ILE A 424 4.69 29.52 35.58
C ILE A 424 5.70 29.06 34.49
N ASP A 425 7.02 29.20 34.75
CA ASP A 425 8.05 28.68 33.81
C ASP A 425 7.91 27.17 33.57
N ALA A 426 7.70 26.41 34.64
CA ALA A 426 7.48 24.96 34.55
C ALA A 426 6.18 24.61 33.79
N LEU A 427 5.11 25.37 34.01
CA LEU A 427 3.85 25.20 33.29
C LEU A 427 3.96 25.54 31.80
N LEU A 428 4.82 26.51 31.45
CA LEU A 428 5.05 26.95 30.07
C LEU A 428 6.17 26.19 29.36
N ASP A 429 6.76 25.18 29.97
CA ASP A 429 7.67 24.26 29.26
C ASP A 429 6.90 23.24 28.45
N ALA A 430 6.79 23.51 27.14
CA ALA A 430 6.07 22.67 26.18
C ALA A 430 6.64 21.25 26.08
N THR A 431 7.93 21.05 26.36
CA THR A 431 8.59 19.73 26.27
C THR A 431 8.10 18.76 27.35
N THR A 432 7.54 19.28 28.44
CA THR A 432 7.02 18.48 29.56
C THR A 432 5.51 18.25 29.50
N TYR A 433 4.81 18.80 28.47
CA TYR A 433 3.35 18.66 28.31
C TYR A 433 2.96 17.79 27.12
N VAL A 434 3.66 16.69 26.92
CA VAL A 434 3.40 15.71 25.84
C VAL A 434 2.46 14.56 26.28
N GLY A 435 1.85 14.68 27.45
CA GLY A 435 0.94 13.69 28.03
C GLY A 435 1.59 12.30 28.15
N TYR A 436 0.84 11.28 27.81
CA TYR A 436 1.28 9.89 27.84
C TYR A 436 1.95 9.43 26.53
N ALA A 437 2.21 10.31 25.56
CA ALA A 437 2.71 9.94 24.25
C ALA A 437 3.92 8.98 24.27
N PRO A 438 4.98 9.19 25.09
CA PRO A 438 6.10 8.25 25.16
C PRO A 438 5.70 6.86 25.66
N LYS A 439 4.82 6.80 26.67
CA LYS A 439 4.34 5.54 27.24
C LYS A 439 3.45 4.77 26.28
N LEU A 440 2.57 5.48 25.57
CA LEU A 440 1.72 4.89 24.52
C LEU A 440 2.55 4.28 23.39
N VAL A 441 3.67 4.90 23.03
CA VAL A 441 4.60 4.33 22.04
C VAL A 441 5.21 3.03 22.58
N ASP A 442 5.72 3.00 23.80
CA ASP A 442 6.32 1.80 24.39
C ASP A 442 5.29 0.66 24.51
N GLU A 443 4.09 0.93 24.98
CA GLU A 443 3.01 -0.05 25.11
C GLU A 443 2.59 -0.61 23.75
N PHE A 444 2.47 0.25 22.73
CA PHE A 444 2.13 -0.17 21.37
C PHE A 444 3.23 -1.04 20.76
N LEU A 445 4.50 -0.63 20.84
CA LEU A 445 5.61 -1.41 20.30
C LEU A 445 5.75 -2.77 20.96
N GLU A 446 5.51 -2.86 22.27
CA GLU A 446 5.50 -4.14 23.00
C GLU A 446 4.35 -5.04 22.52
N LYS A 447 3.15 -4.48 22.30
CA LYS A 447 1.99 -5.22 21.81
C LYS A 447 2.23 -5.84 20.44
N ILE A 448 2.87 -5.11 19.52
CA ILE A 448 3.04 -5.57 18.13
C ILE A 448 4.34 -6.35 17.86
N LYS A 449 5.23 -6.50 18.86
CA LYS A 449 6.56 -7.12 18.67
C LYS A 449 6.53 -8.50 18.01
N ASN A 450 5.42 -9.24 18.17
CA ASN A 450 5.21 -10.57 17.61
C ASN A 450 4.22 -10.58 16.44
N SER A 451 3.78 -9.43 15.96
CA SER A 451 2.85 -9.34 14.84
C SER A 451 3.48 -9.87 13.55
N ALA A 452 2.63 -10.33 12.62
CA ALA A 452 3.05 -10.94 11.36
C ALA A 452 3.84 -9.97 10.46
N ILE A 453 3.59 -8.67 10.55
CA ILE A 453 4.30 -7.66 9.77
C ILE A 453 5.75 -7.47 10.23
N LEU A 454 6.11 -7.79 11.48
CA LEU A 454 7.46 -7.65 12.02
C LEU A 454 8.28 -8.94 11.95
N LYS A 455 7.64 -10.07 11.71
CA LYS A 455 8.27 -11.38 11.43
C LYS A 455 8.67 -11.46 9.96
#